data_da6145e2eb4ca5dc63268f780be2b05b
#
_entry.id   da6145e2eb4ca5dc63268f780be2b05b
#
_cell.length_a   1.000
_cell.length_b   1.000
_cell.length_c   1.000
_cell.angle_alpha   90.00
_cell.angle_beta   90.00
_cell.angle_gamma   90.00
#
_symmetry.space_group_name_H-M   'P 1'
#
loop_
_entity.id
_entity.type
_entity.pdbx_description
1 polymer ?
#
loop_
_entity_poly.entity_id
_entity_poly.type
_entity_poly.pdbx_seq_one_letter_code
_entity_poly.pdbx_strand_id
1 'polypeptide(L)' 'MKRYNKRQVMKDAHRLYNNDFQRRGRSWSECLRAAWSWERDAVKVFEEKAA' A
#
# COMPACT_ATOMS: atom_id res chain seq x y z
N MET A 1 -6.90 14.23 -11.64
CA MET A 1 -5.62 14.41 -10.95
C MET A 1 -5.27 13.17 -10.14
N LYS A 2 -4.09 12.65 -10.39
CA LYS A 2 -3.64 11.45 -9.69
C LYS A 2 -3.23 11.77 -8.26
N ARG A 3 -3.88 11.14 -7.31
CA ARG A 3 -3.50 11.30 -5.93
C ARG A 3 -3.49 9.95 -5.26
N TYR A 4 -2.34 9.63 -4.70
CA TYR A 4 -2.26 8.45 -3.86
C TYR A 4 -2.88 8.76 -2.51
N ASN A 5 -3.62 7.81 -1.98
CA ASN A 5 -4.22 7.97 -0.67
C ASN A 5 -3.20 7.60 0.40
N LYS A 6 -2.44 8.61 0.85
CA LYS A 6 -1.40 8.40 1.85
C LYS A 6 -1.95 7.81 3.13
N ARG A 7 -3.14 8.24 3.51
CA ARG A 7 -3.77 7.74 4.74
C ARG A 7 -4.03 6.23 4.63
N GLN A 8 -4.51 5.79 3.48
CA GLN A 8 -4.76 4.37 3.26
C GLN A 8 -3.44 3.58 3.24
N VAL A 9 -2.42 4.15 2.63
CA VAL A 9 -1.09 3.53 2.60
C VAL A 9 -0.57 3.32 4.02
N MET A 10 -0.69 4.33 4.86
CA MET A 10 -0.25 4.24 6.25
C MET A 10 -1.03 3.17 7.00
N LYS A 11 -2.33 3.09 6.79
CA LYS A 11 -3.16 2.07 7.43
C LYS A 11 -2.74 0.67 6.99
N ASP A 12 -2.51 0.50 5.71
CA ASP A 12 -2.08 -0.79 5.16
C ASP A 12 -0.71 -1.18 5.70
N ALA A 13 0.21 -0.23 5.77
CA ALA A 13 1.55 -0.49 6.29
C ALA A 13 1.48 -0.90 7.76
N HIS A 14 0.68 -0.21 8.56
CA HIS A 14 0.50 -0.56 9.97
C HIS A 14 -0.10 -1.95 10.12
N ARG A 15 -1.09 -2.27 9.30
CA ARG A 15 -1.71 -3.58 9.32
C ARG A 15 -0.70 -4.67 9.02
N LEU A 16 0.11 -4.48 7.98
CA LEU A 16 1.14 -5.43 7.62
C LEU A 16 2.17 -5.60 8.73
N TYR A 17 2.61 -4.49 9.29
CA TYR A 17 3.63 -4.52 10.31
C TYR A 17 3.15 -5.21 11.59
N ASN A 18 1.89 -5.01 11.95
CA ASN A 18 1.31 -5.60 13.15
C ASN A 18 0.88 -7.05 12.96
N ASN A 19 0.75 -7.50 11.72
CA ASN A 19 0.37 -8.87 11.44
C ASN A 19 1.63 -9.71 11.23
N ASP A 20 2.02 -10.47 12.25
CA ASP A 20 3.24 -11.28 12.21
C ASP A 20 3.28 -12.24 11.03
N PHE A 21 2.14 -12.79 10.70
CA PHE A 21 2.05 -13.74 9.59
C PHE A 21 2.35 -13.07 8.25
N GLN A 22 1.77 -11.91 8.02
CA GLN A 22 1.98 -11.18 6.77
C GLN A 22 3.31 -10.44 6.74
N ARG A 23 3.76 -10.01 7.91
CA ARG A 23 5.03 -9.28 8.00
C ARG A 23 6.22 -10.15 7.62
N ARG A 24 6.22 -11.39 8.08
CA ARG A 24 7.28 -12.35 7.77
C ARG A 24 8.69 -11.82 8.02
N GLY A 25 8.87 -11.08 9.11
CA GLY A 25 10.16 -10.52 9.44
C GLY A 25 10.54 -9.27 8.66
N ARG A 26 9.61 -8.71 7.89
CA ARG A 26 9.86 -7.47 7.16
C ARG A 26 9.99 -6.29 8.10
N SER A 27 10.85 -5.35 7.74
CA SER A 27 10.98 -4.12 8.48
C SER A 27 9.80 -3.18 8.16
N TRP A 28 9.68 -2.12 8.95
CA TRP A 28 8.66 -1.11 8.70
C TRP A 28 8.76 -0.52 7.29
N SER A 29 9.99 -0.22 6.84
CA SER A 29 10.17 0.34 5.50
C SER A 29 9.72 -0.62 4.43
N GLU A 30 9.93 -1.91 4.61
CA GLU A 30 9.46 -2.90 3.63
C GLU A 30 7.95 -2.99 3.60
N CYS A 31 7.31 -2.93 4.76
CA CYS A 31 5.85 -2.93 4.84
C CYS A 31 5.28 -1.67 4.17
N LEU A 32 5.92 -0.55 4.41
CA LEU A 32 5.50 0.71 3.80
C LEU A 32 5.64 0.65 2.27
N ARG A 33 6.74 0.09 1.80
CA ARG A 33 6.98 -0.07 0.37
C ARG A 33 5.92 -0.96 -0.27
N ALA A 34 5.56 -2.05 0.39
CA ALA A 34 4.52 -2.94 -0.11
C ALA A 34 3.17 -2.23 -0.18
N ALA A 35 2.84 -1.45 0.85
CA ALA A 35 1.60 -0.70 0.86
C ALA A 35 1.55 0.33 -0.26
N TRP A 36 2.66 1.00 -0.53
CA TRP A 36 2.75 1.93 -1.64
C TRP A 36 2.57 1.25 -2.99
N SER A 37 3.13 0.05 -3.13
CA SER A 37 2.97 -0.73 -4.35
C SER A 37 1.50 -1.04 -4.60
N TRP A 38 0.77 -1.44 -3.56
CA TRP A 38 -0.66 -1.71 -3.68
C TRP A 38 -1.44 -0.47 -4.08
N GLU A 39 -1.09 0.68 -3.50
CA GLU A 39 -1.77 1.93 -3.82
C GLU A 39 -1.52 2.33 -5.26
N ARG A 40 -0.30 2.17 -5.74
CA ARG A 40 0.01 2.46 -7.14
C ARG A 40 -0.81 1.59 -8.08
N ASP A 41 -0.91 0.31 -7.77
CA ASP A 41 -1.67 -0.62 -8.61
C ASP A 41 -3.15 -0.24 -8.63
N ALA A 42 -3.69 0.13 -7.48
CA ALA A 42 -5.08 0.53 -7.40
C ALA A 42 -5.36 1.78 -8.23
N VAL A 43 -4.48 2.77 -8.14
CA VAL A 43 -4.62 4.01 -8.91
C VAL A 43 -4.52 3.71 -10.40
N LYS A 44 -3.57 2.86 -10.79
CA LYS A 44 -3.38 2.51 -12.18
C LYS A 44 -4.61 1.84 -12.77
N VAL A 45 -5.16 0.88 -12.06
CA VAL A 45 -6.36 0.18 -12.52
C VAL A 45 -7.54 1.16 -12.63
N PHE A 46 -7.68 2.04 -11.64
CA PHE A 46 -8.74 3.03 -11.66
C PHE A 46 -8.64 3.94 -12.87
N GLU A 47 -7.43 4.38 -13.21
CA GLU A 47 -7.21 5.24 -14.37
C GLU A 47 -7.55 4.53 -15.67
N GLU A 48 -7.15 3.29 -15.81
CA GLU A 48 -7.45 2.51 -17.00
C GLU A 48 -8.95 2.38 -17.21
N LYS A 49 -9.69 2.18 -16.14
CA LYS A 49 -11.15 2.08 -16.21
C LYS A 49 -11.80 3.43 -16.49
N ALA A 50 -11.21 4.50 -16.00
CA ALA A 50 -11.77 5.83 -16.19
C ALA A 50 -11.52 6.36 -17.60
N ALA A 51 -10.50 5.87 -18.24
CA ALA A 51 -10.20 6.27 -19.61
C ALA A 51 -11.15 5.58 -20.58
#